data_a0f4faf96a2b997fbdce0120e6d8839f
#
_entry.id   a0f4faf96a2b997fbdce0120e6d8839f
#
_cell.length_a   1.000
_cell.length_b   1.000
_cell.length_c   1.000
_cell.angle_alpha   90.00
_cell.angle_beta   90.00
_cell.angle_gamma   90.00
#
_symmetry.space_group_name_H-M   'P 1'
#
loop_
_entity.id
_entity.type
_entity.pdbx_description
1 polymer ?
#
loop_
_entity_poly.entity_id
_entity_poly.type
_entity_poly.pdbx_seq_one_letter_code
_entity_poly.pdbx_strand_id
1 'polypeptide(L)'
;ASDIERAMIDRDQLQRDGYALLREAIPAEWLDDLRAAFDTGVMPSDRWPVPRGPGWRHSLVDLDPQVQAVCRLPEMLAVVGELIGEPFFLSQVEGREPLTDGGHQALHRDLSAQRPGDSVHALAYFDRYGPENGATRIVPGSHRQAQSEPPFDFVDESRSVQLSGSAGDILVFDADLVHASSRNTTGTRRRSILIGYFAEPLYASHLKTVNLRCIRM
;
A
#
# COMPACT_ATOMS: atom_id res chain seq x y z
N ALA A 1 -12.63 -29.89 10.45
CA ALA A 1 -12.93 -28.86 11.43
C ALA A 1 -11.61 -28.50 12.09
N SER A 2 -10.91 -27.54 11.69
CA SER A 2 -9.81 -26.94 12.43
C SER A 2 -9.95 -25.44 12.28
N ASP A 3 -10.39 -24.82 13.35
CA ASP A 3 -10.22 -23.39 13.55
C ASP A 3 -8.72 -23.13 13.52
N ILE A 4 -8.25 -22.70 12.36
CA ILE A 4 -6.93 -22.13 12.23
C ILE A 4 -7.01 -20.88 13.10
N GLU A 5 -6.25 -20.87 14.18
CA GLU A 5 -5.97 -19.68 14.97
C GLU A 5 -5.60 -18.56 13.97
N ARG A 6 -6.57 -17.71 13.66
CA ARG A 6 -6.29 -16.41 13.10
C ARG A 6 -5.37 -15.75 14.09
N ALA A 7 -4.11 -15.53 13.69
CA ALA A 7 -3.19 -14.76 14.53
C ALA A 7 -3.93 -13.50 14.96
N MET A 8 -4.22 -13.40 16.25
CA MET A 8 -4.87 -12.22 16.82
C MET A 8 -3.99 -11.03 16.47
N ILE A 9 -4.59 -10.00 15.86
CA ILE A 9 -3.89 -8.75 15.60
C ILE A 9 -3.39 -8.23 16.94
N ASP A 10 -2.09 -8.08 17.09
CA ASP A 10 -1.52 -7.38 18.23
C ASP A 10 -1.80 -5.89 18.07
N ARG A 11 -2.87 -5.43 18.70
CA ARG A 11 -3.35 -4.04 18.63
C ARG A 11 -2.32 -3.06 19.16
N ASP A 12 -1.65 -3.41 20.23
CA ASP A 12 -0.66 -2.53 20.86
C ASP A 12 0.55 -2.35 19.94
N GLN A 13 1.00 -3.44 19.33
CA GLN A 13 2.06 -3.38 18.33
C GLN A 13 1.63 -2.56 17.10
N LEU A 14 0.45 -2.81 16.57
CA LEU A 14 -0.07 -2.08 15.41
C LEU A 14 -0.16 -0.57 15.66
N GLN A 15 -0.68 -0.19 16.83
CA GLN A 15 -0.79 1.21 17.23
C GLN A 15 0.57 1.86 17.46
N ARG A 16 1.53 1.13 18.02
CA ARG A 16 2.88 1.61 18.25
C ARG A 16 3.67 1.76 16.96
N ASP A 17 3.61 0.76 16.08
CA ASP A 17 4.46 0.67 14.90
C ASP A 17 3.84 1.33 13.65
N GLY A 18 2.51 1.43 13.59
CA GLY A 18 1.76 2.08 12.50
C GLY A 18 1.62 1.25 11.24
N TYR A 19 1.97 -0.03 11.27
CA TYR A 19 1.84 -0.96 10.13
C TYR A 19 1.70 -2.41 10.58
N ALA A 20 1.25 -3.24 9.64
CA ALA A 20 1.34 -4.70 9.74
C ALA A 20 1.78 -5.27 8.38
N LEU A 21 2.61 -6.30 8.41
CA LEU A 21 2.98 -7.07 7.22
C LEU A 21 2.32 -8.45 7.31
N LEU A 22 1.28 -8.64 6.49
CA LEU A 22 0.49 -9.87 6.42
C LEU A 22 1.17 -10.82 5.46
N ARG A 23 1.75 -11.90 5.98
CA ARG A 23 2.45 -12.88 5.16
C ARG A 23 1.47 -13.82 4.47
N GLU A 24 1.65 -14.04 3.16
CA GLU A 24 0.86 -14.97 2.36
C GLU A 24 -0.66 -14.76 2.52
N ALA A 25 -1.09 -13.51 2.67
CA ALA A 25 -2.50 -13.16 2.88
C ALA A 25 -3.36 -13.35 1.63
N ILE A 26 -2.75 -13.25 0.45
CA ILE A 26 -3.42 -13.54 -0.82
C ILE A 26 -3.29 -15.05 -1.09
N PRO A 27 -4.40 -15.77 -1.33
CA PRO A 27 -4.34 -17.18 -1.76
C PRO A 27 -3.42 -17.37 -2.97
N ALA A 28 -2.52 -18.34 -2.92
CA ALA A 28 -1.51 -18.56 -3.95
C ALA A 28 -2.14 -18.80 -5.34
N GLU A 29 -3.28 -19.46 -5.39
CA GLU A 29 -4.04 -19.73 -6.61
C GLU A 29 -4.62 -18.48 -7.29
N TRP A 30 -4.65 -17.33 -6.61
CA TRP A 30 -5.10 -16.05 -7.19
C TRP A 30 -3.98 -15.30 -7.91
N LEU A 31 -2.73 -15.61 -7.63
CA LEU A 31 -1.60 -14.81 -8.06
C LEU A 31 -1.42 -14.70 -9.57
N ASP A 32 -1.65 -15.78 -10.32
CA ASP A 32 -1.52 -15.76 -11.78
C ASP A 32 -2.59 -14.88 -12.43
N ASP A 33 -3.84 -14.96 -11.95
CA ASP A 33 -4.91 -14.07 -12.43
C ASP A 33 -4.64 -12.61 -12.09
N LEU A 34 -4.09 -12.33 -10.90
CA LEU A 34 -3.73 -10.97 -10.48
C LEU A 34 -2.58 -10.39 -11.33
N ARG A 35 -1.58 -11.20 -11.65
CA ARG A 35 -0.48 -10.81 -12.55
C ARG A 35 -1.00 -10.52 -13.96
N ALA A 36 -1.90 -11.36 -14.46
CA ALA A 36 -2.54 -11.17 -15.77
C ALA A 36 -3.39 -9.90 -15.80
N ALA A 37 -4.17 -9.62 -14.74
CA ALA A 37 -4.95 -8.40 -14.60
C ALA A 37 -4.05 -7.17 -14.59
N PHE A 38 -2.92 -7.21 -13.86
CA PHE A 38 -1.94 -6.13 -13.86
C PHE A 38 -1.42 -5.87 -15.27
N ASP A 39 -0.94 -6.90 -15.97
CA ASP A 39 -0.33 -6.76 -17.30
C ASP A 39 -1.34 -6.26 -18.33
N THR A 40 -2.60 -6.70 -18.26
CA THR A 40 -3.67 -6.24 -19.14
C THR A 40 -4.04 -4.78 -18.92
N GLY A 41 -3.99 -4.30 -17.67
CA GLY A 41 -4.40 -2.94 -17.29
C GLY A 41 -3.30 -1.89 -17.43
N VAL A 42 -2.08 -2.26 -17.84
CA VAL A 42 -0.98 -1.29 -18.01
C VAL A 42 -1.37 -0.18 -18.98
N MET A 43 -1.19 1.05 -18.53
CA MET A 43 -1.53 2.24 -19.27
C MET A 43 -0.37 3.25 -19.25
N PRO A 44 -0.02 3.87 -20.40
CA PRO A 44 1.02 4.90 -20.47
C PRO A 44 0.77 6.04 -19.48
N SER A 45 1.85 6.58 -18.92
CA SER A 45 1.78 7.62 -17.87
C SER A 45 0.97 8.85 -18.28
N ASP A 46 1.09 9.28 -19.51
CA ASP A 46 0.41 10.46 -20.07
C ASP A 46 -1.11 10.28 -20.29
N ARG A 47 -1.59 9.03 -20.24
CA ARG A 47 -3.03 8.73 -20.33
C ARG A 47 -3.75 8.74 -18.98
N TRP A 48 -3.01 8.80 -17.87
CA TRP A 48 -3.62 8.96 -16.56
C TRP A 48 -4.12 10.40 -16.37
N PRO A 49 -5.24 10.62 -15.67
CA PRO A 49 -5.76 11.97 -15.39
C PRO A 49 -4.72 12.88 -14.70
N VAL A 50 -3.91 12.29 -13.86
CA VAL A 50 -2.69 12.91 -13.31
C VAL A 50 -1.51 12.09 -13.82
N PRO A 51 -0.62 12.64 -14.62
CA PRO A 51 0.53 11.91 -15.15
C PRO A 51 1.38 11.27 -14.06
N ARG A 52 1.83 10.05 -14.30
CA ARG A 52 2.62 9.25 -13.36
C ARG A 52 4.12 9.42 -13.63
N GLY A 53 4.93 9.18 -12.60
CA GLY A 53 6.40 9.30 -12.70
C GLY A 53 7.02 8.30 -13.69
N PRO A 54 8.12 8.68 -14.37
CA PRO A 54 8.72 7.89 -15.45
C PRO A 54 9.39 6.59 -14.96
N GLY A 55 9.75 6.51 -13.68
CA GLY A 55 10.39 5.32 -13.11
C GLY A 55 9.43 4.19 -12.75
N TRP A 56 8.16 4.29 -13.16
CA TRP A 56 7.09 3.38 -12.76
C TRP A 56 6.25 2.94 -13.95
N ARG A 57 5.78 1.69 -13.87
CA ARG A 57 4.67 1.19 -14.66
C ARG A 57 3.42 1.19 -13.80
N HIS A 58 2.32 1.74 -14.33
CA HIS A 58 1.04 1.82 -13.65
C HIS A 58 -0.01 1.02 -14.39
N SER A 59 -0.91 0.39 -13.65
CA SER A 59 -1.95 -0.46 -14.19
C SER A 59 -3.32 -0.10 -13.64
N LEU A 60 -4.30 -0.06 -14.53
CA LEU A 60 -5.70 0.20 -14.23
C LEU A 60 -6.41 -1.13 -13.98
N VAL A 61 -6.63 -1.46 -12.71
CA VAL A 61 -7.04 -2.80 -12.28
C VAL A 61 -8.29 -2.82 -11.38
N ASP A 62 -8.86 -1.67 -11.08
CA ASP A 62 -9.95 -1.51 -10.11
C ASP A 62 -11.22 -2.31 -10.44
N LEU A 63 -11.51 -2.54 -11.73
CA LEU A 63 -12.66 -3.33 -12.18
C LEU A 63 -12.40 -4.84 -12.28
N ASP A 64 -11.16 -5.29 -12.12
CA ASP A 64 -10.86 -6.72 -12.15
C ASP A 64 -11.45 -7.45 -10.94
N PRO A 65 -12.23 -8.54 -11.14
CA PRO A 65 -12.90 -9.25 -10.04
C PRO A 65 -11.93 -9.83 -9.01
N GLN A 66 -10.75 -10.31 -9.44
CA GLN A 66 -9.76 -10.89 -8.53
C GLN A 66 -9.08 -9.80 -7.70
N VAL A 67 -8.80 -8.64 -8.30
CA VAL A 67 -8.29 -7.46 -7.57
C VAL A 67 -9.33 -6.98 -6.56
N GLN A 68 -10.60 -6.92 -6.92
CA GLN A 68 -11.68 -6.58 -5.99
C GLN A 68 -11.79 -7.57 -4.81
N ALA A 69 -11.52 -8.85 -5.06
CA ALA A 69 -11.46 -9.86 -4.00
C ALA A 69 -10.30 -9.59 -3.02
N VAL A 70 -9.12 -9.20 -3.52
CA VAL A 70 -8.00 -8.78 -2.65
C VAL A 70 -8.38 -7.58 -1.79
N CYS A 71 -9.06 -6.57 -2.34
CA CYS A 71 -9.50 -5.39 -1.60
C CYS A 71 -10.48 -5.70 -0.45
N ARG A 72 -11.04 -6.91 -0.43
CA ARG A 72 -12.03 -7.37 0.57
C ARG A 72 -11.52 -8.49 1.48
N LEU A 73 -10.23 -8.81 1.45
CA LEU A 73 -9.67 -9.85 2.32
C LEU A 73 -9.93 -9.51 3.79
N PRO A 74 -10.60 -10.40 4.55
CA PRO A 74 -11.03 -10.11 5.93
C PRO A 74 -9.87 -9.74 6.86
N GLU A 75 -8.73 -10.43 6.73
CA GLU A 75 -7.55 -10.15 7.55
C GLU A 75 -7.01 -8.74 7.31
N MET A 76 -6.91 -8.31 6.05
CA MET A 76 -6.48 -6.95 5.70
C MET A 76 -7.48 -5.91 6.22
N LEU A 77 -8.78 -6.11 5.99
CA LEU A 77 -9.82 -5.18 6.44
C LEU A 77 -9.85 -5.06 7.98
N ALA A 78 -9.52 -6.12 8.70
CA ALA A 78 -9.41 -6.06 10.17
C ALA A 78 -8.28 -5.12 10.60
N VAL A 79 -7.10 -5.18 9.96
CA VAL A 79 -5.98 -4.27 10.24
C VAL A 79 -6.34 -2.83 9.88
N VAL A 80 -6.95 -2.61 8.72
CA VAL A 80 -7.43 -1.29 8.31
C VAL A 80 -8.40 -0.70 9.33
N GLY A 81 -9.36 -1.49 9.79
CA GLY A 81 -10.34 -1.08 10.79
C GLY A 81 -9.71 -0.70 12.14
N GLU A 82 -8.69 -1.43 12.57
CA GLU A 82 -7.95 -1.11 13.81
C GLU A 82 -7.15 0.19 13.69
N LEU A 83 -6.56 0.48 12.53
CA LEU A 83 -5.80 1.70 12.30
C LEU A 83 -6.71 2.93 12.18
N ILE A 84 -7.81 2.84 11.43
CA ILE A 84 -8.76 3.95 11.24
C ILE A 84 -9.63 4.16 12.48
N GLY A 85 -10.08 3.08 13.12
CA GLY A 85 -10.87 3.12 14.36
C GLY A 85 -12.33 3.57 14.19
N GLU A 86 -12.83 3.67 12.95
CA GLU A 86 -14.19 4.04 12.61
C GLU A 86 -14.60 3.43 11.24
N PRO A 87 -15.86 3.50 10.81
CA PRO A 87 -16.26 3.05 9.48
C PRO A 87 -15.43 3.71 8.38
N PHE A 88 -15.12 2.94 7.34
CA PHE A 88 -14.24 3.36 6.24
C PHE A 88 -14.73 2.83 4.90
N PHE A 89 -14.19 3.37 3.83
CA PHE A 89 -14.49 2.96 2.45
C PHE A 89 -13.21 2.84 1.61
N LEU A 90 -13.31 2.09 0.53
CA LEU A 90 -12.25 1.95 -0.46
C LEU A 90 -12.11 3.24 -1.27
N SER A 91 -10.93 3.86 -1.23
CA SER A 91 -10.68 5.17 -1.85
C SER A 91 -9.80 5.11 -3.08
N GLN A 92 -8.99 4.06 -3.23
CA GLN A 92 -8.03 3.93 -4.33
C GLN A 92 -7.66 2.48 -4.58
N VAL A 93 -7.51 2.13 -5.86
CA VAL A 93 -6.88 0.87 -6.30
C VAL A 93 -6.08 1.14 -7.56
N GLU A 94 -4.78 0.89 -7.51
CA GLU A 94 -3.88 1.14 -8.63
C GLU A 94 -2.75 0.11 -8.66
N GLY A 95 -2.50 -0.46 -9.84
CA GLY A 95 -1.32 -1.30 -10.05
C GLY A 95 -0.05 -0.45 -10.14
N ARG A 96 1.02 -0.89 -9.47
CA ARG A 96 2.33 -0.23 -9.47
C ARG A 96 3.47 -1.22 -9.57
N GLU A 97 4.42 -0.91 -10.46
CA GLU A 97 5.64 -1.69 -10.65
C GLU A 97 6.81 -0.75 -10.93
N PRO A 98 7.93 -0.82 -10.17
CA PRO A 98 9.10 -0.04 -10.50
C PRO A 98 9.78 -0.61 -11.74
N LEU A 99 10.09 0.26 -12.68
CA LEU A 99 10.88 -0.10 -13.87
C LEU A 99 12.34 -0.34 -13.49
N THR A 100 13.11 -1.00 -14.37
CA THR A 100 14.56 -1.15 -14.22
C THR A 100 15.21 0.22 -14.01
N ASP A 101 16.05 0.32 -12.99
CA ASP A 101 16.69 1.56 -12.51
C ASP A 101 15.72 2.64 -12.02
N GLY A 102 14.43 2.33 -11.96
CA GLY A 102 13.37 3.20 -11.44
C GLY A 102 12.90 2.85 -10.03
N GLY A 103 11.81 3.48 -9.63
CA GLY A 103 11.10 3.20 -8.39
C GLY A 103 11.69 3.82 -7.12
N HIS A 104 12.87 4.40 -7.16
CA HIS A 104 13.44 5.04 -5.98
C HIS A 104 12.61 6.24 -5.53
N GLN A 105 12.33 6.30 -4.22
CA GLN A 105 11.70 7.44 -3.57
C GLN A 105 12.53 7.87 -2.37
N ALA A 106 12.55 9.17 -2.09
CA ALA A 106 12.98 9.67 -0.79
C ALA A 106 11.94 9.31 0.28
N LEU A 107 12.38 9.18 1.53
CA LEU A 107 11.45 9.01 2.65
C LEU A 107 10.40 10.11 2.66
N HIS A 108 9.14 9.75 2.82
CA HIS A 108 8.00 10.68 2.83
C HIS A 108 6.82 10.09 3.61
N ARG A 109 5.81 10.94 3.84
CA ARG A 109 4.48 10.55 4.29
C ARG A 109 3.48 10.81 3.17
N ASP A 110 2.47 9.96 3.06
CA ASP A 110 1.34 10.22 2.15
C ASP A 110 0.36 11.24 2.74
N LEU A 111 0.37 11.36 4.04
CA LEU A 111 -0.43 12.24 4.88
C LEU A 111 -1.91 11.85 5.00
N SER A 112 -2.40 11.90 6.22
CA SER A 112 -3.82 11.87 6.53
C SER A 112 -4.54 13.05 5.87
N ALA A 113 -5.83 12.86 5.54
CA ALA A 113 -6.58 13.85 4.76
C ALA A 113 -7.03 15.05 5.63
N GLN A 114 -7.59 14.81 6.82
CA GLN A 114 -8.10 15.87 7.72
C GLN A 114 -7.61 15.70 9.15
N ARG A 115 -7.44 14.46 9.62
CA ARG A 115 -6.97 14.16 10.98
C ARG A 115 -6.06 12.93 10.96
N PRO A 116 -5.12 12.84 11.91
CA PRO A 116 -4.27 11.66 12.03
C PRO A 116 -5.07 10.35 12.09
N GLY A 117 -4.68 9.36 11.29
CA GLY A 117 -5.29 8.04 11.28
C GLY A 117 -6.56 7.90 10.43
N ASP A 118 -6.97 8.93 9.68
CA ASP A 118 -8.17 8.86 8.82
C ASP A 118 -7.93 8.20 7.46
N SER A 119 -6.71 7.86 7.15
CA SER A 119 -6.29 7.27 5.87
C SER A 119 -5.29 6.15 6.11
N VAL A 120 -5.53 5.01 5.46
CA VAL A 120 -4.68 3.82 5.54
C VAL A 120 -4.43 3.31 4.13
N HIS A 121 -3.21 2.90 3.87
CA HIS A 121 -2.82 2.27 2.61
C HIS A 121 -2.49 0.79 2.81
N ALA A 122 -2.71 0.01 1.78
CA ALA A 122 -2.20 -1.34 1.68
C ALA A 122 -1.44 -1.52 0.36
N LEU A 123 -0.30 -2.19 0.41
CA LEU A 123 0.47 -2.57 -0.76
C LEU A 123 0.50 -4.10 -0.82
N ALA A 124 -0.21 -4.65 -1.79
CA ALA A 124 -0.30 -6.09 -2.01
C ALA A 124 0.66 -6.52 -3.11
N TYR A 125 1.58 -7.42 -2.81
CA TYR A 125 2.64 -7.86 -3.71
C TYR A 125 2.22 -9.11 -4.49
N PHE A 126 2.32 -9.05 -5.81
CA PHE A 126 2.04 -10.17 -6.71
C PHE A 126 3.30 -10.96 -7.10
N ASP A 127 4.47 -10.41 -6.83
CA ASP A 127 5.76 -11.02 -7.06
C ASP A 127 6.60 -10.99 -5.77
N ARG A 128 7.67 -11.79 -5.73
CA ARG A 128 8.68 -11.67 -4.68
C ARG A 128 9.24 -10.24 -4.67
N TYR A 129 9.52 -9.71 -3.50
CA TYR A 129 10.01 -8.36 -3.34
C TYR A 129 11.18 -8.30 -2.35
N GLY A 130 12.13 -7.43 -2.65
CA GLY A 130 13.31 -7.18 -1.86
C GLY A 130 13.99 -5.87 -2.26
N PRO A 131 15.11 -5.52 -1.61
CA PRO A 131 15.83 -4.28 -1.89
C PRO A 131 16.29 -4.15 -3.34
N GLU A 132 16.55 -5.27 -4.00
CA GLU A 132 17.08 -5.35 -5.36
C GLU A 132 16.04 -5.05 -6.44
N ASN A 133 14.75 -5.22 -6.16
CA ASN A 133 13.68 -5.01 -7.13
C ASN A 133 12.65 -3.96 -6.70
N GLY A 134 13.04 -3.06 -5.80
CA GLY A 134 12.24 -1.88 -5.47
C GLY A 134 11.23 -2.08 -4.35
N ALA A 135 11.49 -2.97 -3.40
CA ALA A 135 10.61 -3.15 -2.24
C ALA A 135 10.59 -1.92 -1.35
N THR A 136 9.53 -1.82 -0.56
CA THR A 136 9.31 -0.71 0.36
C THR A 136 10.24 -0.81 1.57
N ARG A 137 10.75 0.33 2.02
CA ARG A 137 11.32 0.52 3.34
C ARG A 137 10.44 1.44 4.16
N ILE A 138 10.34 1.20 5.44
CA ILE A 138 9.46 1.88 6.39
C ILE A 138 10.23 2.34 7.62
N VAL A 139 9.71 3.34 8.31
CA VAL A 139 10.21 3.77 9.62
C VAL A 139 9.14 3.46 10.68
N PRO A 140 9.26 2.34 11.42
CA PRO A 140 8.29 1.97 12.42
C PRO A 140 8.04 3.08 13.46
N GLY A 141 6.78 3.31 13.79
CA GLY A 141 6.38 4.31 14.80
C GLY A 141 6.39 5.76 14.32
N SER A 142 6.82 6.04 13.08
CA SER A 142 6.95 7.39 12.55
C SER A 142 5.62 8.07 12.19
N HIS A 143 4.50 7.36 12.22
CA HIS A 143 3.16 7.89 11.95
C HIS A 143 2.67 8.83 13.07
N ARG A 144 3.24 8.72 14.26
CA ARG A 144 2.93 9.57 15.41
C ARG A 144 4.17 10.34 15.82
N GLN A 145 4.07 11.64 15.80
CA GLN A 145 5.11 12.55 16.29
C GLN A 145 4.54 13.34 17.46
N ALA A 146 5.21 13.23 18.62
CA ALA A 146 4.84 14.05 19.76
C ALA A 146 5.19 15.53 19.48
N GLN A 147 4.37 16.46 19.99
CA GLN A 147 4.62 17.90 19.81
C GLN A 147 5.97 18.35 20.43
N SER A 148 6.49 17.58 21.39
CA SER A 148 7.79 17.83 22.02
C SER A 148 8.99 17.30 21.24
N GLU A 149 8.76 16.53 20.20
CA GLU A 149 9.83 15.97 19.37
C GLU A 149 10.22 16.93 18.25
N PRO A 150 11.51 16.96 17.85
CA PRO A 150 11.91 17.72 16.68
C PRO A 150 11.23 17.18 15.42
N PRO A 151 11.07 17.99 14.35
CA PRO A 151 10.56 17.54 13.08
C PRO A 151 11.32 16.31 12.57
N PHE A 152 10.60 15.37 11.92
CA PHE A 152 11.22 14.16 11.37
C PHE A 152 12.25 14.53 10.30
N ASP A 153 13.43 13.97 10.41
CA ASP A 153 14.50 14.11 9.41
C ASP A 153 14.33 13.06 8.29
N PHE A 154 13.80 13.47 7.15
CA PHE A 154 13.58 12.60 5.99
C PHE A 154 14.86 12.22 5.25
N VAL A 155 15.99 12.81 5.57
CA VAL A 155 17.30 12.47 4.99
C VAL A 155 17.98 11.36 5.77
N ASP A 156 17.73 11.29 7.08
CA ASP A 156 18.26 10.22 7.94
C ASP A 156 17.48 8.90 7.72
N GLU A 157 18.10 7.98 7.01
CA GLU A 157 17.54 6.64 6.77
C GLU A 157 17.95 5.60 7.82
N SER A 158 18.69 5.97 8.86
CA SER A 158 19.23 5.03 9.86
C SER A 158 18.14 4.25 10.62
N ARG A 159 16.93 4.79 10.73
CA ARG A 159 15.78 4.15 11.36
C ARG A 159 14.90 3.35 10.39
N SER A 160 15.20 3.41 9.11
CA SER A 160 14.39 2.70 8.12
C SER A 160 14.64 1.19 8.16
N VAL A 161 13.58 0.42 7.95
CA VAL A 161 13.60 -1.04 7.85
C VAL A 161 13.24 -1.43 6.43
N GLN A 162 14.15 -2.12 5.75
CA GLN A 162 13.92 -2.65 4.41
C GLN A 162 13.05 -3.90 4.49
N LEU A 163 11.94 -3.90 3.78
CA LEU A 163 11.07 -5.06 3.68
C LEU A 163 11.52 -5.99 2.56
N SER A 164 11.25 -7.28 2.74
CA SER A 164 11.41 -8.32 1.73
C SER A 164 10.44 -9.46 2.01
N GLY A 165 10.07 -10.19 0.98
CA GLY A 165 9.16 -11.32 1.14
C GLY A 165 8.70 -11.93 -0.17
N SER A 166 7.62 -12.68 -0.08
CA SER A 166 7.06 -13.48 -1.15
C SER A 166 5.82 -12.84 -1.78
N ALA A 167 5.48 -13.29 -2.98
CA ALA A 167 4.19 -12.99 -3.58
C ALA A 167 3.05 -13.41 -2.63
N GLY A 168 2.02 -12.59 -2.52
CA GLY A 168 0.89 -12.81 -1.63
C GLY A 168 0.96 -12.05 -0.32
N ASP A 169 2.10 -11.47 0.03
CA ASP A 169 2.23 -10.61 1.20
C ASP A 169 1.50 -9.28 0.99
N ILE A 170 0.94 -8.72 2.06
CA ILE A 170 0.30 -7.40 2.07
C ILE A 170 0.87 -6.56 3.19
N LEU A 171 1.44 -5.39 2.85
CA LEU A 171 1.81 -4.36 3.80
C LEU A 171 0.62 -3.42 4.00
N VAL A 172 0.13 -3.29 5.24
CA VAL A 172 -0.92 -2.33 5.61
C VAL A 172 -0.31 -1.28 6.53
N PHE A 173 -0.49 0.00 6.22
CA PHE A 173 0.17 1.07 6.98
C PHE A 173 -0.66 2.36 7.05
N ASP A 174 -0.50 3.06 8.15
CA ASP A 174 -1.04 4.42 8.35
C ASP A 174 -0.45 5.38 7.30
N ALA A 175 -1.27 6.23 6.70
CA ALA A 175 -0.83 7.19 5.69
C ALA A 175 0.25 8.18 6.18
N ASP A 176 0.34 8.38 7.49
CA ASP A 176 1.37 9.21 8.10
C ASP A 176 2.68 8.46 8.41
N LEU A 177 2.73 7.13 8.18
CA LEU A 177 3.96 6.35 8.34
C LEU A 177 4.99 6.80 7.30
N VAL A 178 6.19 7.11 7.76
CA VAL A 178 7.31 7.43 6.87
C VAL A 178 7.77 6.17 6.15
N HIS A 179 7.82 6.25 4.83
CA HIS A 179 8.17 5.12 3.97
C HIS A 179 8.76 5.60 2.66
N ALA A 180 9.31 4.67 1.89
CA ALA A 180 9.76 4.90 0.53
C ALA A 180 9.97 3.57 -0.22
N SER A 181 9.92 3.61 -1.53
CA SER A 181 10.36 2.52 -2.40
C SER A 181 11.88 2.55 -2.61
N SER A 182 12.49 1.39 -2.65
CA SER A 182 13.88 1.22 -3.08
C SER A 182 13.97 1.21 -4.60
N ARG A 183 15.21 1.36 -5.15
CA ARG A 183 15.44 1.29 -6.59
C ARG A 183 15.36 -0.17 -7.07
N ASN A 184 14.73 -0.40 -8.21
CA ASN A 184 14.83 -1.68 -8.90
C ASN A 184 16.14 -1.73 -9.72
N THR A 185 17.17 -2.34 -9.17
CA THR A 185 18.50 -2.41 -9.79
C THR A 185 18.68 -3.61 -10.70
N THR A 186 17.83 -4.62 -10.61
CA THR A 186 17.98 -5.89 -11.34
C THR A 186 17.03 -6.02 -12.54
N GLY A 187 15.98 -5.20 -12.60
CA GLY A 187 14.91 -5.37 -13.57
C GLY A 187 13.97 -6.54 -13.27
N THR A 188 14.17 -7.26 -12.17
CA THR A 188 13.23 -8.30 -11.73
C THR A 188 11.89 -7.67 -11.41
N ARG A 189 10.82 -8.26 -11.91
CA ARG A 189 9.47 -7.71 -11.77
C ARG A 189 9.00 -7.69 -10.32
N ARG A 190 8.33 -6.61 -9.95
CA ARG A 190 7.68 -6.43 -8.66
C ARG A 190 6.30 -5.78 -8.87
N ARG A 191 5.38 -6.51 -9.46
CA ARG A 191 4.00 -6.09 -9.58
C ARG A 191 3.34 -6.03 -8.21
N SER A 192 2.59 -4.97 -7.98
CA SER A 192 1.81 -4.76 -6.77
C SER A 192 0.57 -3.93 -7.06
N ILE A 193 -0.37 -3.94 -6.15
CA ILE A 193 -1.46 -2.96 -6.13
C ILE A 193 -1.36 -2.10 -4.87
N LEU A 194 -1.52 -0.80 -5.05
CA LEU A 194 -1.74 0.13 -3.97
C LEU A 194 -3.26 0.26 -3.75
N ILE A 195 -3.69 0.02 -2.52
CA ILE A 195 -5.07 0.13 -2.09
C ILE A 195 -5.15 1.23 -1.04
N GLY A 196 -6.10 2.15 -1.16
CA GLY A 196 -6.35 3.19 -0.17
C GLY A 196 -7.71 3.01 0.49
N TYR A 197 -7.76 3.27 1.81
CA TYR A 197 -8.99 3.30 2.59
C TYR A 197 -9.05 4.63 3.35
N PHE A 198 -10.22 5.26 3.29
CA PHE A 198 -10.51 6.51 4.00
C PHE A 198 -11.62 6.31 5.01
N ALA A 199 -11.52 7.01 6.14
CA ALA A 199 -12.61 7.12 7.10
C ALA A 199 -13.88 7.69 6.43
N GLU A 200 -15.05 7.15 6.82
CA GLU A 200 -16.35 7.49 6.21
C GLU A 200 -16.64 9.00 6.12
N PRO A 201 -16.30 9.86 7.09
CA PRO A 201 -16.51 11.31 6.97
C PRO A 201 -15.84 11.95 5.76
N LEU A 202 -14.81 11.30 5.16
CA LEU A 202 -14.11 11.80 3.97
C LEU A 202 -14.84 11.50 2.66
N TYR A 203 -15.95 10.77 2.68
CA TYR A 203 -16.61 10.27 1.46
C TYR A 203 -17.07 11.41 0.53
N ALA A 204 -17.65 12.46 1.06
CA ALA A 204 -18.14 13.59 0.25
C ALA A 204 -16.98 14.33 -0.48
N SER A 205 -15.84 14.50 0.17
CA SER A 205 -14.65 15.08 -0.47
C SER A 205 -13.99 14.13 -1.46
N HIS A 206 -14.02 12.82 -1.17
CA HIS A 206 -13.52 11.78 -2.09
C HIS A 206 -14.28 11.80 -3.42
N LEU A 207 -15.60 11.94 -3.41
CA LEU A 207 -16.41 11.99 -4.63
C LEU A 207 -15.99 13.13 -5.58
N LYS A 208 -15.45 14.22 -5.07
CA LYS A 208 -14.97 15.34 -5.89
C LYS A 208 -13.67 15.04 -6.63
N THR A 209 -12.89 14.05 -6.18
CA THR A 209 -11.57 13.72 -6.71
C THR A 209 -11.45 12.29 -7.24
N VAL A 210 -12.53 11.53 -7.22
CA VAL A 210 -12.52 10.12 -7.62
C VAL A 210 -11.99 9.89 -9.03
N ASN A 211 -12.33 10.79 -9.97
CA ASN A 211 -11.86 10.69 -11.35
C ASN A 211 -10.34 10.89 -11.48
N LEU A 212 -9.72 11.63 -10.57
CA LEU A 212 -8.26 11.83 -10.56
C LEU A 212 -7.50 10.57 -10.15
N ARG A 213 -8.18 9.64 -9.47
CA ARG A 213 -7.63 8.35 -9.03
C ARG A 213 -7.95 7.20 -9.99
N CYS A 214 -8.62 7.46 -11.09
CA CYS A 214 -9.09 6.45 -12.03
C CYS A 214 -9.94 5.35 -11.37
N ILE A 215 -10.72 5.68 -10.37
CA ILE A 215 -11.64 4.72 -9.75
C ILE A 215 -12.94 4.71 -10.54
N ARG A 216 -13.35 3.53 -10.99
CA ARG A 216 -14.51 3.29 -11.84
C ARG A 216 -15.58 2.42 -11.16
N MET A 217 -15.26 1.82 -10.02
CA MET A 217 -16.20 1.00 -9.24
C MET A 217 -16.95 1.82 -8.18
#